data_08818c89ecdf35609b9d278897181831
#
_entry.id   08818c89ecdf35609b9d278897181831
#
_cell.length_a   1.000
_cell.length_b   1.000
_cell.length_c   1.000
_cell.angle_alpha   90.00
_cell.angle_beta   90.00
_cell.angle_gamma   90.00
#
_symmetry.space_group_name_H-M   'P 1'
#
loop_
_entity.id
_entity.type
_entity.pdbx_description
1 polymer ?
#
loop_
_entity_poly.entity_id
_entity_poly.type
_entity_poly.pdbx_seq_one_letter_code
_entity_poly.pdbx_strand_id
1 'polypeptide(L)' 'MKIGVLALQGAFSEHVSTLRGIGVEPVEVRLPAHLEGVDGLIL' A
#
# COMPACT_ATOMS: atom_id res chain seq x y z
N MET A 1 1.88 3.02 -11.17
CA MET A 1 1.11 1.95 -10.52
C MET A 1 0.95 2.25 -9.03
N LYS A 2 -0.26 2.15 -8.53
CA LYS A 2 -0.55 2.37 -7.12
C LYS A 2 -0.87 1.05 -6.46
N ILE A 3 -0.16 0.72 -5.39
CA ILE A 3 -0.39 -0.50 -4.63
C ILE A 3 -0.86 -0.13 -3.24
N GLY A 4 -2.05 -0.58 -2.87
CA GLY A 4 -2.58 -0.36 -1.53
C GLY A 4 -1.90 -1.28 -0.53
N VAL A 5 -1.57 -0.74 0.64
CA VAL A 5 -0.99 -1.52 1.73
C VAL A 5 -1.90 -1.39 2.94
N LEU A 6 -2.40 -2.50 3.45
CA LEU A 6 -3.26 -2.49 4.62
C LEU A 6 -2.48 -2.04 5.85
N ALA A 7 -2.93 -0.95 6.46
CA ALA A 7 -2.21 -0.31 7.57
C ALA A 7 -2.70 -0.84 8.92
N LEU A 8 -2.74 -2.17 9.05
CA LEU A 8 -3.23 -2.81 10.27
C LEU A 8 -2.12 -3.45 11.11
N GLN A 9 -0.94 -3.59 10.53
CA GLN A 9 0.14 -4.34 11.17
C GLN A 9 1.44 -3.54 11.16
N GLY A 10 2.39 -4.00 11.99
CA GLY A 10 3.68 -3.36 12.09
C GLY A 10 4.55 -3.45 10.85
N ALA A 11 4.24 -4.37 9.92
CA ALA A 11 5.01 -4.53 8.69
C ALA A 11 4.68 -3.47 7.63
N PHE A 12 3.74 -2.57 7.91
CA PHE A 12 3.30 -1.56 6.95
C PHE A 12 4.47 -0.74 6.40
N SER A 13 5.33 -0.22 7.27
CA SER A 13 6.43 0.65 6.83
C SER A 13 7.44 -0.09 5.97
N GLU A 14 7.63 -1.37 6.22
CA GLU A 14 8.54 -2.19 5.41
C GLU A 14 7.98 -2.40 4.01
N HIS A 15 6.70 -2.66 3.89
CA HIS A 15 6.05 -2.79 2.58
C HIS A 15 6.13 -1.47 1.81
N VAL A 16 5.88 -0.35 2.48
CA VAL A 16 5.97 0.97 1.84
C VAL A 16 7.37 1.22 1.30
N SER A 17 8.39 0.94 2.11
CA SER A 17 9.77 1.13 1.68
C SER A 17 10.12 0.26 0.47
N THR A 18 9.69 -1.00 0.50
CA THR A 18 9.96 -1.92 -0.60
C THR A 18 9.31 -1.45 -1.90
N LEU A 19 8.05 -1.03 -1.83
CA LEU A 19 7.34 -0.55 -3.01
C LEU A 19 8.00 0.69 -3.60
N ARG A 20 8.44 1.62 -2.74
CA ARG A 20 9.13 2.80 -3.23
C ARG A 20 10.45 2.45 -3.90
N GLY A 21 11.12 1.42 -3.39
CA GLY A 21 12.38 0.97 -3.95
C GLY A 21 12.25 0.41 -5.36
N ILE A 22 11.08 -0.10 -5.73
CA ILE A 22 10.85 -0.64 -7.08
C ILE A 22 10.05 0.31 -7.95
N GLY A 23 9.86 1.56 -7.51
CA GLY A 23 9.19 2.57 -8.33
C GLY A 23 7.67 2.49 -8.32
N VAL A 24 7.09 1.84 -7.34
CA VAL A 24 5.64 1.74 -7.18
C VAL A 24 5.17 2.74 -6.14
N GLU A 25 4.02 3.37 -6.38
CA GLU A 25 3.45 4.31 -5.42
C GLU A 25 2.64 3.54 -4.37
N PRO A 26 3.06 3.55 -3.09
CA PRO A 26 2.30 2.89 -2.03
C PRO A 26 1.13 3.77 -1.58
N VAL A 27 0.01 3.14 -1.26
CA VAL A 27 -1.18 3.84 -0.76
C VAL A 27 -1.57 3.20 0.56
N GLU A 28 -1.62 4.00 1.60
CA GLU A 28 -2.04 3.52 2.92
C GLU A 28 -3.55 3.24 2.92
N VAL A 29 -3.93 1.98 3.16
CA VAL A 29 -5.33 1.56 3.14
C VAL A 29 -5.80 1.30 4.56
N ARG A 30 -6.69 2.15 5.06
CA ARG A 30 -7.31 2.01 6.38
C ARG A 30 -8.83 1.90 6.28
N LEU A 31 -9.41 2.52 5.26
CA LEU A 31 -10.86 2.55 5.04
C LEU A 31 -11.15 2.00 3.65
N PRO A 32 -12.37 1.45 3.44
CA PRO A 32 -12.71 0.93 2.11
C PRO A 32 -12.52 1.93 0.98
N ALA A 33 -12.75 3.23 1.26
CA ALA A 33 -12.57 4.25 0.23
C ALA A 33 -11.13 4.32 -0.29
N HIS A 34 -10.16 3.89 0.51
CA HIS A 34 -8.76 3.92 0.10
C HIS A 34 -8.43 2.87 -0.96
N LEU A 35 -9.34 1.92 -1.18
CA LEU A 35 -9.16 0.89 -2.21
C LEU A 35 -9.42 1.42 -3.61
N GLU A 36 -10.09 2.56 -3.73
CA GLU A 36 -10.37 3.14 -5.02
C GLU A 36 -9.08 3.67 -5.64
N GLY A 37 -8.86 3.32 -6.89
CA GLY A 37 -7.72 3.82 -7.63
C GLY A 37 -6.42 3.04 -7.42
N VAL A 38 -6.43 2.00 -6.58
CA VAL A 38 -5.23 1.16 -6.46
C VAL A 38 -5.25 0.04 -7.47
N ASP A 39 -4.07 -0.34 -7.94
CA ASP A 39 -3.92 -1.40 -8.94
C ASP A 39 -3.73 -2.77 -8.30
N GLY A 40 -3.37 -2.80 -7.04
CA GLY A 40 -3.19 -4.03 -6.29
C GLY A 40 -3.24 -3.77 -4.79
N LEU A 41 -3.19 -4.82 -3.99
CA LEU A 41 -3.31 -4.71 -2.53
C LEU A 41 -2.40 -5.71 -1.85
N ILE A 42 -1.69 -5.25 -0.82
CA ILE A 42 -0.88 -6.10 0.04
C ILE A 42 -1.61 -6.24 1.39
N LEU A 43 -1.81 -7.49 1.80
CA LEU A 43 -2.49 -7.81 3.06
C LEU A 43 -1.52 -8.01 4.21
#